data_c090ff15236263b59bbd5556539b7a63
#
_entry.id   c090ff15236263b59bbd5556539b7a63
#
_cell.length_a   1.000
_cell.length_b   1.000
_cell.length_c   1.000
_cell.angle_alpha   90.00
_cell.angle_beta   90.00
_cell.angle_gamma   90.00
#
_symmetry.space_group_name_H-M   'P 1'
#
loop_
_entity.id
_entity.type
_entity.pdbx_description
1 polymer ?
#
loop_
_entity_poly.entity_id
_entity_poly.type
_entity_poly.pdbx_seq_one_letter_code
_entity_poly.pdbx_strand_id
1 'polypeptide(L)'
;MRTATILSAVLAAGLSVGAATAEAQTSASIQATATVLSALTVAAGQNLDFGNVTPGVNKTIAIADPGAGRFDITKAATSGVTLSFTLPTNLNSGGNTLPIGSWTGGWNTSATPAGATTFTPSAGGTNTAVTAGTALTVYVGATVSPAAAQAAGAYTGNVTLSAVYF
;
A
#
# COMPACT_ATOMS: atom_id res chain seq x y z
N MET A 1 79.82 -77.57 17.14
CA MET A 1 79.14 -78.48 18.11
C MET A 1 77.71 -77.94 18.38
N ARG A 2 76.75 -78.83 18.13
CA ARG A 2 75.41 -78.85 18.71
C ARG A 2 74.49 -77.66 18.46
N THR A 3 73.62 -77.67 17.43
CA THR A 3 72.20 -77.99 17.37
C THR A 3 71.34 -77.50 18.52
N ALA A 4 70.36 -76.67 18.21
CA ALA A 4 69.02 -76.69 18.78
C ALA A 4 68.04 -75.94 17.88
N THR A 5 67.17 -76.72 17.34
CA THR A 5 65.98 -76.31 16.56
C THR A 5 64.87 -75.91 17.53
N ILE A 6 64.30 -74.73 17.40
CA ILE A 6 63.04 -74.45 18.08
C ILE A 6 62.02 -73.98 17.04
N LEU A 7 61.01 -74.82 16.94
CA LEU A 7 59.79 -74.68 16.15
C LEU A 7 58.91 -73.60 16.82
N SER A 8 58.65 -72.51 16.14
CA SER A 8 57.68 -71.53 16.62
C SER A 8 56.48 -71.46 15.67
N ALA A 9 55.37 -71.92 16.19
CA ALA A 9 54.05 -71.82 15.53
C ALA A 9 53.63 -70.38 15.40
N VAL A 10 53.40 -69.95 14.20
CA VAL A 10 52.80 -68.64 13.93
C VAL A 10 51.27 -68.74 13.95
N LEU A 11 50.67 -68.22 14.98
CA LEU A 11 49.23 -68.02 15.09
C LEU A 11 48.82 -66.85 14.25
N ALA A 12 48.25 -67.08 13.08
CA ALA A 12 47.65 -66.04 12.23
C ALA A 12 46.29 -65.61 12.83
N ALA A 13 46.31 -64.52 13.60
CA ALA A 13 45.06 -63.84 13.98
C ALA A 13 44.59 -62.97 12.82
N GLY A 14 43.54 -63.44 12.14
CA GLY A 14 42.87 -62.64 11.10
C GLY A 14 42.18 -61.41 11.69
N LEU A 15 42.71 -60.22 11.48
CA LEU A 15 41.97 -58.95 11.65
C LEU A 15 41.04 -58.78 10.45
N SER A 16 39.78 -59.12 10.61
CA SER A 16 38.73 -58.66 9.70
C SER A 16 38.45 -57.16 9.98
N VAL A 17 39.09 -56.26 9.22
CA VAL A 17 38.75 -54.93 9.17
C VAL A 17 37.40 -54.77 8.45
N GLY A 18 36.32 -54.68 9.21
CA GLY A 18 35.04 -54.31 8.68
C GLY A 18 35.14 -52.88 8.06
N ALA A 19 35.13 -52.81 6.75
CA ALA A 19 34.98 -51.54 6.05
C ALA A 19 33.58 -51.02 6.36
N ALA A 20 33.49 -50.10 7.34
CA ALA A 20 32.30 -49.27 7.51
C ALA A 20 32.22 -48.36 6.29
N THR A 21 31.26 -48.62 5.41
CA THR A 21 30.91 -47.66 4.36
C THR A 21 30.34 -46.40 5.04
N ALA A 22 31.18 -45.39 5.17
CA ALA A 22 30.71 -44.06 5.58
C ALA A 22 29.81 -43.54 4.46
N GLU A 23 28.51 -43.59 4.66
CA GLU A 23 27.56 -42.89 3.81
C GLU A 23 27.82 -41.38 3.95
N ALA A 24 28.34 -40.78 2.89
CA ALA A 24 28.53 -39.34 2.84
C ALA A 24 27.15 -38.68 2.73
N GLN A 25 26.62 -38.27 3.87
CA GLN A 25 25.39 -37.49 3.92
C GLN A 25 25.69 -36.09 3.42
N THR A 26 25.31 -35.78 2.17
CA THR A 26 25.36 -34.44 1.61
C THR A 26 24.10 -33.69 1.99
N SER A 27 24.23 -32.60 2.76
CA SER A 27 23.16 -31.70 3.08
C SER A 27 23.47 -30.32 2.52
N ALA A 28 22.46 -29.64 1.97
CA ALA A 28 22.53 -28.25 1.57
C ALA A 28 21.46 -27.47 2.33
N SER A 29 21.80 -26.27 2.77
CA SER A 29 20.85 -25.35 3.41
C SER A 29 20.65 -24.12 2.55
N ILE A 30 19.41 -23.66 2.46
CA ILE A 30 19.05 -22.37 1.88
C ILE A 30 18.51 -21.49 2.99
N GLN A 31 18.78 -20.19 2.92
CA GLN A 31 18.22 -19.24 3.86
C GLN A 31 16.82 -18.83 3.35
N ALA A 32 15.79 -18.98 4.18
CA ALA A 32 14.48 -18.40 3.97
C ALA A 32 14.44 -17.02 4.65
N THR A 33 14.09 -15.98 3.91
CA THR A 33 13.95 -14.63 4.43
C THR A 33 12.56 -14.09 4.13
N ALA A 34 11.98 -13.34 5.06
CA ALA A 34 10.72 -12.63 4.90
C ALA A 34 10.83 -11.27 5.58
N THR A 35 10.30 -10.23 4.94
CA THR A 35 10.15 -8.90 5.54
C THR A 35 8.68 -8.65 5.77
N VAL A 36 8.29 -8.43 7.04
CA VAL A 36 6.93 -8.03 7.41
C VAL A 36 6.88 -6.51 7.41
N LEU A 37 5.97 -5.95 6.61
CA LEU A 37 5.74 -4.51 6.54
C LEU A 37 4.88 -4.05 7.72
N SER A 38 5.02 -2.78 8.13
CA SER A 38 4.10 -2.16 9.09
C SER A 38 2.69 -2.05 8.50
N ALA A 39 1.68 -1.99 9.36
CA ALA A 39 0.30 -1.84 8.93
C ALA A 39 0.11 -0.57 8.09
N LEU A 40 -0.62 -0.68 6.98
CA LEU A 40 -1.09 0.43 6.18
C LEU A 40 -2.40 0.93 6.77
N THR A 41 -2.48 2.23 7.09
CA THR A 41 -3.71 2.85 7.59
C THR A 41 -4.09 4.05 6.74
N VAL A 42 -5.40 4.23 6.55
CA VAL A 42 -6.00 5.38 5.86
C VAL A 42 -7.01 6.01 6.82
N ALA A 43 -6.85 7.30 7.09
CA ALA A 43 -7.74 8.07 7.94
C ALA A 43 -8.30 9.27 7.17
N ALA A 44 -9.57 9.64 7.44
CA ALA A 44 -10.13 10.88 6.95
C ALA A 44 -9.56 12.04 7.77
N GLY A 45 -8.86 12.97 7.11
CA GLY A 45 -8.26 14.14 7.75
C GLY A 45 -9.14 15.37 7.66
N GLN A 46 -9.86 15.56 6.53
CA GLN A 46 -10.75 16.69 6.27
C GLN A 46 -11.80 16.36 5.22
N ASN A 47 -13.02 16.82 5.42
CA ASN A 47 -14.09 16.68 4.42
C ASN A 47 -13.85 17.63 3.23
N LEU A 48 -14.29 17.21 2.03
CA LEU A 48 -14.41 18.11 0.88
C LEU A 48 -15.65 18.97 1.08
N ASP A 49 -15.45 20.26 1.30
CA ASP A 49 -16.51 21.23 1.64
C ASP A 49 -16.61 22.32 0.58
N PHE A 50 -17.72 22.36 -0.11
CA PHE A 50 -18.05 23.41 -1.07
C PHE A 50 -18.63 24.65 -0.41
N GLY A 51 -19.01 24.62 0.87
CA GLY A 51 -19.73 25.71 1.53
C GLY A 51 -21.02 26.05 0.81
N ASN A 52 -21.38 27.35 0.77
CA ASN A 52 -22.57 27.80 0.06
C ASN A 52 -22.36 27.79 -1.46
N VAL A 53 -23.31 27.22 -2.18
CA VAL A 53 -23.32 27.07 -3.64
C VAL A 53 -24.53 27.81 -4.21
N THR A 54 -24.32 28.64 -5.24
CA THR A 54 -25.38 29.41 -5.91
C THR A 54 -25.97 28.57 -7.04
N PRO A 55 -27.32 28.44 -7.14
CA PRO A 55 -27.95 27.78 -8.26
C PRO A 55 -27.51 28.36 -9.62
N GLY A 56 -27.25 27.47 -10.59
CA GLY A 56 -26.78 27.83 -11.93
C GLY A 56 -25.32 28.27 -12.02
N VAL A 57 -24.55 28.27 -10.92
CA VAL A 57 -23.14 28.66 -10.91
C VAL A 57 -22.27 27.52 -10.40
N ASN A 58 -21.40 27.03 -11.25
CA ASN A 58 -20.44 25.98 -10.86
C ASN A 58 -19.52 26.49 -9.75
N LYS A 59 -19.22 25.59 -8.80
CA LYS A 59 -18.25 25.87 -7.76
C LYS A 59 -17.18 24.79 -7.71
N THR A 60 -15.93 25.20 -7.81
CA THR A 60 -14.76 24.33 -7.77
C THR A 60 -14.01 24.53 -6.47
N ILE A 61 -13.57 23.43 -5.87
CA ILE A 61 -12.59 23.39 -4.80
C ILE A 61 -11.34 22.72 -5.37
N ALA A 62 -10.25 23.47 -5.42
CA ALA A 62 -8.93 22.93 -5.80
C ALA A 62 -8.26 22.24 -4.61
N ILE A 63 -7.26 21.39 -4.87
CA ILE A 63 -6.52 20.66 -3.81
C ILE A 63 -5.79 21.59 -2.83
N ALA A 64 -5.53 22.86 -3.21
CA ALA A 64 -4.88 23.86 -2.37
C ALA A 64 -5.87 24.72 -1.56
N ASP A 65 -7.17 24.58 -1.82
CA ASP A 65 -8.19 25.38 -1.14
C ASP A 65 -8.46 24.85 0.28
N PRO A 66 -8.86 25.73 1.21
CA PRO A 66 -9.21 25.31 2.58
C PRO A 66 -10.34 24.29 2.65
N GLY A 67 -11.21 24.24 1.64
CA GLY A 67 -12.31 23.26 1.53
C GLY A 67 -11.92 21.92 0.91
N ALA A 68 -10.67 21.72 0.52
CA ALA A 68 -10.23 20.46 -0.10
C ALA A 68 -10.37 19.27 0.85
N GLY A 69 -10.84 18.14 0.31
CA GLY A 69 -10.84 16.88 1.04
C GLY A 69 -9.41 16.39 1.30
N ARG A 70 -9.18 15.77 2.47
CA ARG A 70 -7.86 15.24 2.84
C ARG A 70 -7.98 13.86 3.46
N PHE A 71 -7.10 12.97 3.04
CA PHE A 71 -6.85 11.68 3.66
C PHE A 71 -5.42 11.62 4.15
N ASP A 72 -5.22 11.08 5.35
CA ASP A 72 -3.92 10.87 5.94
C ASP A 72 -3.60 9.36 5.95
N ILE A 73 -2.47 8.98 5.36
CA ILE A 73 -2.05 7.59 5.19
C ILE A 73 -0.75 7.38 5.97
N THR A 74 -0.70 6.32 6.78
CA THR A 74 0.54 5.84 7.40
C THR A 74 0.93 4.51 6.78
N LYS A 75 2.20 4.37 6.40
CA LYS A 75 2.72 3.20 5.68
C LYS A 75 4.16 2.86 6.07
N ALA A 76 4.67 1.72 5.63
CA ALA A 76 6.08 1.39 5.74
C ALA A 76 6.93 2.33 4.87
N ALA A 77 8.08 2.78 5.39
CA ALA A 77 8.90 3.83 4.78
C ALA A 77 9.36 3.53 3.34
N THR A 78 9.65 2.26 3.05
CA THR A 78 10.25 1.82 1.78
C THR A 78 9.25 1.19 0.81
N SER A 79 7.97 1.11 1.16
CA SER A 79 6.96 0.43 0.35
C SER A 79 6.17 1.41 -0.49
N GLY A 80 5.89 1.05 -1.74
CA GLY A 80 4.96 1.74 -2.60
C GLY A 80 3.51 1.49 -2.20
N VAL A 81 2.64 2.44 -2.50
CA VAL A 81 1.20 2.35 -2.24
C VAL A 81 0.44 2.72 -3.49
N THR A 82 -0.50 1.90 -3.87
CA THR A 82 -1.47 2.18 -4.93
C THR A 82 -2.74 2.73 -4.30
N LEU A 83 -3.24 3.85 -4.84
CA LEU A 83 -4.44 4.55 -4.40
C LEU A 83 -5.60 4.26 -5.35
N SER A 84 -6.73 3.86 -4.81
CA SER A 84 -7.98 3.63 -5.55
C SER A 84 -9.11 4.44 -4.93
N PHE A 85 -9.95 5.05 -5.79
CA PHE A 85 -11.03 5.93 -5.34
C PHE A 85 -12.41 5.36 -5.72
N THR A 86 -13.36 5.54 -4.80
CA THR A 86 -14.78 5.50 -5.12
C THR A 86 -15.31 6.94 -5.04
N LEU A 87 -15.75 7.45 -6.20
CA LEU A 87 -16.15 8.85 -6.38
C LEU A 87 -17.65 8.92 -6.70
N PRO A 88 -18.43 9.76 -6.00
CA PRO A 88 -19.82 9.96 -6.34
C PRO A 88 -19.94 10.78 -7.64
N THR A 89 -20.97 10.55 -8.42
CA THR A 89 -21.34 11.38 -9.56
C THR A 89 -22.34 12.46 -9.18
N ASN A 90 -23.00 12.31 -8.03
CA ASN A 90 -23.96 13.26 -7.47
C ASN A 90 -23.84 13.33 -5.96
N LEU A 91 -24.07 14.50 -5.40
CA LEU A 91 -24.43 14.70 -4.01
C LEU A 91 -25.96 14.66 -3.89
N ASN A 92 -26.49 14.21 -2.76
CA ASN A 92 -27.90 13.95 -2.59
C ASN A 92 -28.51 14.75 -1.41
N SER A 93 -29.75 15.21 -1.56
CA SER A 93 -30.53 15.88 -0.51
C SER A 93 -32.01 15.60 -0.69
N GLY A 94 -32.64 14.79 0.16
CA GLY A 94 -34.08 14.54 0.17
C GLY A 94 -34.69 14.13 -1.19
N GLY A 95 -33.98 13.34 -2.00
CA GLY A 95 -34.41 12.93 -3.35
C GLY A 95 -33.92 13.86 -4.47
N ASN A 96 -33.39 15.03 -4.15
CA ASN A 96 -32.73 15.91 -5.12
C ASN A 96 -31.26 15.55 -5.28
N THR A 97 -30.71 15.76 -6.49
CA THR A 97 -29.31 15.48 -6.82
C THR A 97 -28.59 16.76 -7.23
N LEU A 98 -27.31 16.86 -6.88
CA LEU A 98 -26.40 17.91 -7.31
C LEU A 98 -25.17 17.23 -7.98
N PRO A 99 -24.98 17.42 -9.29
CA PRO A 99 -23.86 16.80 -10.00
C PRO A 99 -22.50 17.27 -9.43
N ILE A 100 -21.60 16.31 -9.27
CA ILE A 100 -20.21 16.54 -8.87
C ILE A 100 -19.29 15.79 -9.81
N GLY A 101 -18.16 16.40 -10.17
CA GLY A 101 -17.19 15.82 -11.08
C GLY A 101 -15.93 16.67 -11.19
N SER A 102 -15.23 16.58 -12.33
CA SER A 102 -13.95 17.26 -12.56
C SER A 102 -12.99 17.08 -11.38
N TRP A 103 -12.82 15.82 -10.97
CA TRP A 103 -12.02 15.47 -9.82
C TRP A 103 -10.55 15.80 -10.05
N THR A 104 -9.92 16.38 -9.06
CA THR A 104 -8.48 16.67 -8.99
C THR A 104 -7.92 16.05 -7.74
N GLY A 105 -6.71 15.51 -7.83
CA GLY A 105 -6.01 14.91 -6.70
C GLY A 105 -4.58 15.42 -6.62
N GLY A 106 -4.03 15.35 -5.44
CA GLY A 106 -2.62 15.60 -5.18
C GLY A 106 -2.16 14.81 -3.96
N TRP A 107 -0.93 14.38 -3.94
CA TRP A 107 -0.36 13.78 -2.75
C TRP A 107 0.98 14.42 -2.38
N ASN A 108 1.28 14.44 -1.08
CA ASN A 108 2.53 14.92 -0.53
C ASN A 108 2.93 14.05 0.68
N THR A 109 4.21 14.04 1.00
CA THR A 109 4.74 13.44 2.25
C THR A 109 4.66 14.39 3.43
N SER A 110 4.27 15.65 3.20
CA SER A 110 4.00 16.68 4.21
C SER A 110 2.50 16.98 4.29
N ALA A 111 2.04 17.50 5.43
CA ALA A 111 0.65 17.85 5.67
C ALA A 111 0.23 19.17 5.00
N THR A 112 0.90 19.60 3.93
CA THR A 112 0.57 20.81 3.17
C THR A 112 0.39 20.47 1.69
N PRO A 113 -0.58 21.09 0.96
CA PRO A 113 -0.78 20.82 -0.46
C PRO A 113 0.30 21.46 -1.35
N ALA A 114 1.13 22.35 -0.81
CA ALA A 114 2.21 23.00 -1.55
C ALA A 114 3.24 21.96 -2.01
N GLY A 115 3.53 21.95 -3.31
CA GLY A 115 4.44 20.97 -3.92
C GLY A 115 3.87 19.56 -4.04
N ALA A 116 2.57 19.36 -3.88
CA ALA A 116 1.93 18.07 -4.06
C ALA A 116 2.07 17.58 -5.51
N THR A 117 2.36 16.31 -5.68
CA THR A 117 2.30 15.63 -6.98
C THR A 117 0.84 15.46 -7.39
N THR A 118 0.44 16.09 -8.49
CA THR A 118 -0.94 16.08 -8.95
C THR A 118 -1.27 14.82 -9.77
N PHE A 119 -2.52 14.39 -9.68
CA PHE A 119 -3.09 13.30 -10.47
C PHE A 119 -4.60 13.52 -10.65
N THR A 120 -5.22 12.75 -11.52
CA THR A 120 -6.68 12.77 -11.68
C THR A 120 -7.28 11.52 -11.04
N PRO A 121 -8.01 11.64 -9.93
CA PRO A 121 -8.73 10.52 -9.35
C PRO A 121 -9.75 9.96 -10.34
N SER A 122 -9.79 8.64 -10.51
CA SER A 122 -10.78 7.96 -11.34
C SER A 122 -11.49 6.87 -10.54
N ALA A 123 -12.81 6.77 -10.73
CA ALA A 123 -13.61 5.74 -10.07
C ALA A 123 -13.21 4.35 -10.58
N GLY A 124 -12.84 3.45 -9.65
CA GLY A 124 -12.43 2.08 -9.96
C GLY A 124 -11.05 1.94 -10.60
N GLY A 125 -10.31 3.03 -10.80
CA GLY A 125 -8.94 3.02 -11.33
C GLY A 125 -7.88 3.06 -10.24
N THR A 126 -6.70 2.54 -10.55
CA THR A 126 -5.49 2.75 -9.75
C THR A 126 -4.84 4.07 -10.20
N ASN A 127 -4.60 4.98 -9.27
CA ASN A 127 -4.21 6.32 -9.65
C ASN A 127 -2.72 6.59 -9.44
N THR A 128 -2.14 6.29 -8.31
CA THR A 128 -0.77 6.74 -8.04
C THR A 128 -0.03 5.76 -7.16
N ALA A 129 1.20 5.47 -7.53
CA ALA A 129 2.15 4.74 -6.73
C ALA A 129 3.09 5.70 -6.02
N VAL A 130 3.20 5.59 -4.71
CA VAL A 130 4.07 6.43 -3.87
C VAL A 130 5.05 5.56 -3.11
N THR A 131 6.34 5.87 -3.20
CA THR A 131 7.40 5.04 -2.63
C THR A 131 8.13 5.67 -1.45
N ALA A 132 8.06 6.99 -1.23
CA ALA A 132 8.83 7.68 -0.21
C ALA A 132 8.06 7.92 1.10
N GLY A 133 8.80 7.91 2.24
CA GLY A 133 8.30 8.30 3.56
C GLY A 133 7.34 7.33 4.23
N THR A 134 7.02 7.58 5.50
CA THR A 134 6.06 6.82 6.31
C THR A 134 4.67 7.47 6.38
N ALA A 135 4.60 8.77 6.13
CA ALA A 135 3.36 9.54 6.06
C ALA A 135 3.11 9.97 4.62
N LEU A 136 1.87 9.90 4.21
CA LEU A 136 1.39 10.37 2.93
C LEU A 136 0.05 11.06 3.13
N THR A 137 -0.04 12.31 2.70
CA THR A 137 -1.29 13.07 2.70
C THR A 137 -1.83 13.16 1.27
N VAL A 138 -3.09 12.81 1.09
CA VAL A 138 -3.77 12.86 -0.21
C VAL A 138 -4.87 13.89 -0.15
N TYR A 139 -4.81 14.85 -1.07
CA TYR A 139 -5.80 15.92 -1.24
C TYR A 139 -6.71 15.62 -2.41
N VAL A 140 -7.99 15.99 -2.28
CA VAL A 140 -9.01 15.80 -3.31
C VAL A 140 -9.81 17.09 -3.47
N GLY A 141 -9.90 17.54 -4.71
CA GLY A 141 -10.75 18.64 -5.14
C GLY A 141 -11.76 18.18 -6.18
N ALA A 142 -12.83 18.95 -6.36
CA ALA A 142 -13.84 18.66 -7.37
C ALA A 142 -14.64 19.93 -7.73
N THR A 143 -15.52 19.79 -8.73
CA THR A 143 -16.48 20.82 -9.12
C THR A 143 -17.91 20.32 -8.93
N VAL A 144 -18.76 21.08 -8.30
CA VAL A 144 -20.21 20.88 -8.31
C VAL A 144 -20.87 21.79 -9.34
N SER A 145 -21.90 21.28 -10.01
CA SER A 145 -22.59 21.96 -11.12
C SER A 145 -24.10 22.02 -10.84
N PRO A 146 -24.56 22.97 -10.01
CA PRO A 146 -25.98 23.10 -9.70
C PRO A 146 -26.78 23.59 -10.90
N ALA A 147 -27.99 23.03 -11.09
CA ALA A 147 -28.94 23.53 -12.06
C ALA A 147 -29.41 24.96 -11.69
N ALA A 148 -29.90 25.72 -12.68
CA ALA A 148 -30.46 27.05 -12.44
C ALA A 148 -31.64 27.07 -11.44
N ALA A 149 -32.42 25.98 -11.40
CA ALA A 149 -33.50 25.75 -10.43
C ALA A 149 -33.13 24.68 -9.39
N GLN A 150 -31.87 24.62 -8.97
CA GLN A 150 -31.41 23.66 -7.95
C GLN A 150 -32.19 23.86 -6.65
N ALA A 151 -32.82 22.81 -6.13
CA ALA A 151 -33.54 22.88 -4.87
C ALA A 151 -32.58 23.23 -3.71
N ALA A 152 -33.04 24.11 -2.81
CA ALA A 152 -32.29 24.40 -1.59
C ALA A 152 -32.21 23.17 -0.68
N GLY A 153 -31.07 22.95 -0.03
CA GLY A 153 -30.86 21.82 0.90
C GLY A 153 -29.40 21.57 1.16
N ALA A 154 -29.13 20.70 2.13
CA ALA A 154 -27.80 20.18 2.39
C ALA A 154 -27.57 18.94 1.51
N TYR A 155 -26.63 19.01 0.59
CA TYR A 155 -26.29 17.93 -0.32
C TYR A 155 -25.05 17.22 0.18
N THR A 156 -25.11 15.89 0.26
CA THR A 156 -24.01 15.06 0.78
C THR A 156 -23.71 13.89 -0.15
N GLY A 157 -22.46 13.42 -0.13
CA GLY A 157 -21.99 12.23 -0.83
C GLY A 157 -20.66 11.77 -0.25
N ASN A 158 -20.30 10.52 -0.46
CA ASN A 158 -19.09 9.94 0.09
C ASN A 158 -18.01 9.81 -0.99
N VAL A 159 -16.82 10.28 -0.66
CA VAL A 159 -15.58 9.99 -1.37
C VAL A 159 -14.81 8.98 -0.55
N THR A 160 -14.50 7.83 -1.12
CA THR A 160 -13.73 6.79 -0.41
C THR A 160 -12.38 6.60 -1.08
N LEU A 161 -11.33 6.53 -0.26
CA LEU A 161 -9.97 6.18 -0.66
C LEU A 161 -9.61 4.83 -0.07
N SER A 162 -9.14 3.92 -0.91
CA SER A 162 -8.51 2.67 -0.54
C SER A 162 -7.05 2.68 -0.95
N ALA A 163 -6.18 2.15 -0.08
CA ALA A 163 -4.76 2.06 -0.35
C ALA A 163 -4.27 0.62 -0.13
N VAL A 164 -3.38 0.15 -0.99
CA VAL A 164 -2.76 -1.18 -0.89
C VAL A 164 -1.26 -1.08 -1.17
N TYR A 165 -0.45 -1.91 -0.53
CA TYR A 165 0.97 -2.06 -0.88
C TYR A 165 1.15 -2.76 -2.22
N PHE A 166 2.25 -2.45 -2.94
CA PHE A 166 2.72 -3.20 -4.12
C PHE A 166 4.21 -3.46 -4.03
#